data_80122580c6d2639bbd455e05a1077f00
#
_entry.id   80122580c6d2639bbd455e05a1077f00
#
_cell.length_a   1.000
_cell.length_b   1.000
_cell.length_c   1.000
_cell.angle_alpha   90.00
_cell.angle_beta   90.00
_cell.angle_gamma   90.00
#
_symmetry.space_group_name_H-M   'P 1'
#
loop_
_entity.id
_entity.type
_entity.pdbx_description
1 polymer ?
#
loop_
_entity_poly.entity_id
_entity_poly.type
_entity_poly.pdbx_seq_one_letter_code
_entity_poly.pdbx_strand_id
1 'polypeptide(L)'
;MARISSVATVSAHASRRLAQRNLTSDDVQYVYAHGRLHHTGKALFIYLGLRDIPDEHRREDRYRRLEGTVLVLDPATGCHLTTAYRNRQRGSRDIRRKLKRSIL
;
A
#
# COMPACT_ATOMS: atom_id res chain seq x y z
N MET A 1 15.33 14.74 -4.11
CA MET A 1 15.79 13.34 -4.21
C MET A 1 14.66 12.46 -4.70
N ALA A 2 14.95 11.58 -5.61
CA ALA A 2 13.93 10.67 -6.12
C ALA A 2 13.54 9.65 -5.04
N ARG A 3 12.24 9.47 -4.86
CA ARG A 3 11.70 8.43 -4.01
C ARG A 3 12.03 7.06 -4.63
N ILE A 4 12.29 6.05 -3.80
CA ILE A 4 12.39 4.69 -4.31
C ILE A 4 11.08 4.37 -5.01
N SER A 5 11.16 3.96 -6.28
CA SER A 5 9.98 3.83 -7.14
C SER A 5 9.34 2.45 -7.09
N SER A 6 9.89 1.52 -6.32
CA SER A 6 9.38 0.16 -6.29
C SER A 6 9.66 -0.54 -4.96
N VAL A 7 8.86 -1.58 -4.70
CA VAL A 7 9.12 -2.50 -3.61
C VAL A 7 10.25 -3.45 -4.02
N ALA A 8 11.34 -3.46 -3.25
CA ALA A 8 12.53 -4.23 -3.60
C ALA A 8 12.50 -5.64 -3.02
N THR A 9 11.96 -5.81 -1.81
CA THR A 9 11.90 -7.12 -1.15
C THR A 9 10.56 -7.32 -0.47
N VAL A 10 10.20 -8.59 -0.23
CA VAL A 10 8.92 -8.97 0.35
C VAL A 10 9.17 -10.00 1.44
N SER A 11 8.62 -9.77 2.64
CA SER A 11 8.73 -10.74 3.73
C SER A 11 7.93 -12.02 3.42
N ALA A 12 8.23 -13.11 4.13
CA ALA A 12 7.47 -14.35 3.97
C ALA A 12 5.99 -14.15 4.33
N HIS A 13 5.72 -13.37 5.38
CA HIS A 13 4.35 -13.04 5.78
C HIS A 13 3.63 -12.25 4.69
N ALA A 14 4.30 -11.22 4.13
CA ALA A 14 3.73 -10.43 3.06
C ALA A 14 3.48 -11.27 1.81
N SER A 15 4.40 -12.16 1.47
CA SER A 15 4.24 -13.05 0.32
C SER A 15 2.96 -13.89 0.46
N ARG A 16 2.72 -14.45 1.65
CA ARG A 16 1.49 -15.21 1.91
C ARG A 16 0.25 -14.34 1.79
N ARG A 17 0.30 -13.11 2.31
CA ARG A 17 -0.84 -12.18 2.22
C ARG A 17 -1.14 -11.79 0.78
N LEU A 18 -0.11 -11.56 -0.03
CA LEU A 18 -0.31 -11.24 -1.44
C LEU A 18 -1.01 -12.39 -2.16
N ALA A 19 -0.58 -13.63 -1.90
CA ALA A 19 -1.21 -14.80 -2.51
C ALA A 19 -2.67 -14.94 -2.07
N GLN A 20 -2.97 -14.72 -0.80
CA GLN A 20 -4.34 -14.78 -0.27
C GLN A 20 -5.25 -13.72 -0.89
N ARG A 21 -4.69 -12.58 -1.29
CA ARG A 21 -5.44 -11.44 -1.86
C ARG A 21 -5.39 -11.40 -3.38
N ASN A 22 -4.77 -12.37 -4.02
CA ASN A 22 -4.56 -12.38 -5.49
C ASN A 22 -3.87 -11.11 -5.98
N LEU A 23 -2.84 -10.67 -5.24
CA LEU A 23 -2.04 -9.52 -5.62
C LEU A 23 -0.73 -10.01 -6.23
N THR A 24 -0.49 -9.63 -7.48
CA THR A 24 0.74 -9.96 -8.17
C THR A 24 1.84 -8.95 -7.84
N SER A 25 3.07 -9.26 -8.24
CA SER A 25 4.17 -8.31 -8.12
C SER A 25 3.87 -7.00 -8.83
N ASP A 26 3.30 -7.06 -10.02
CA ASP A 26 2.91 -5.86 -10.78
C ASP A 26 1.86 -5.04 -10.04
N ASP A 27 0.89 -5.71 -9.41
CA ASP A 27 -0.14 -5.04 -8.61
C ASP A 27 0.50 -4.27 -7.44
N VAL A 28 1.45 -4.89 -6.76
CA VAL A 28 2.16 -4.26 -5.63
C VAL A 28 2.91 -3.02 -6.11
N GLN A 29 3.63 -3.12 -7.24
CA GLN A 29 4.35 -1.97 -7.77
C GLN A 29 3.41 -0.84 -8.18
N TYR A 30 2.25 -1.18 -8.73
CA TYR A 30 1.23 -0.19 -9.09
C TYR A 30 0.74 0.57 -7.86
N VAL A 31 0.38 -0.16 -6.80
CA VAL A 31 -0.09 0.46 -5.55
C VAL A 31 1.00 1.34 -4.95
N TYR A 32 2.23 0.87 -4.97
CA TYR A 32 3.36 1.63 -4.45
C TYR A 32 3.55 2.95 -5.22
N ALA A 33 3.41 2.91 -6.53
CA ALA A 33 3.62 4.08 -7.39
C ALA A 33 2.50 5.11 -7.29
N HIS A 34 1.25 4.66 -7.16
CA HIS A 34 0.09 5.54 -7.24
C HIS A 34 -0.56 5.85 -5.89
N GLY A 35 -0.35 5.01 -4.89
CA GLY A 35 -0.96 5.17 -3.58
C GLY A 35 -0.38 6.35 -2.79
N ARG A 36 -1.10 6.72 -1.74
CA ARG A 36 -0.68 7.80 -0.83
C ARG A 36 0.10 7.24 0.33
N LEU A 37 1.21 7.92 0.64
CA LEU A 37 2.12 7.54 1.70
C LEU A 37 1.68 8.14 3.04
N HIS A 38 1.65 7.30 4.07
CA HIS A 38 1.45 7.72 5.45
C HIS A 38 2.57 7.15 6.32
N HIS A 39 3.33 8.00 6.95
CA HIS A 39 4.45 7.61 7.79
C HIS A 39 4.06 7.69 9.26
N THR A 40 4.20 6.59 10.01
CA THR A 40 3.79 6.52 11.42
C THR A 40 4.94 6.45 12.40
N GLY A 41 6.16 6.36 11.99
CA GLY A 41 7.29 6.13 12.88
C GLY A 41 7.58 4.66 13.13
N LYS A 42 6.58 3.78 13.03
CA LYS A 42 6.74 2.32 13.16
C LYS A 42 6.66 1.62 11.81
N ALA A 43 6.01 2.26 10.84
CA ALA A 43 5.81 1.67 9.52
C ALA A 43 5.49 2.76 8.50
N LEU A 44 5.73 2.45 7.24
CA LEU A 44 5.19 3.22 6.13
C LEU A 44 3.94 2.51 5.62
N PHE A 45 2.85 3.26 5.50
CA PHE A 45 1.62 2.75 4.91
C PHE A 45 1.41 3.41 3.56
N ILE A 46 1.09 2.62 2.55
CA ILE A 46 0.68 3.14 1.24
C ILE A 46 -0.73 2.66 0.99
N TYR A 47 -1.66 3.61 0.84
CA TYR A 47 -3.07 3.34 0.62
C TYR A 47 -3.47 3.78 -0.78
N LEU A 48 -4.09 2.89 -1.54
CA LEU A 48 -4.62 3.19 -2.86
C LEU A 48 -6.12 3.40 -2.77
N GLY A 49 -6.54 4.67 -2.77
CA GLY A 49 -7.96 5.03 -2.86
C GLY A 49 -8.38 5.17 -4.32
N LEU A 50 -9.69 5.24 -4.55
CA LEU A 50 -10.22 5.37 -5.91
C LEU A 50 -9.67 6.63 -6.61
N ARG A 51 -9.55 7.74 -5.90
CA ARG A 51 -9.03 8.99 -6.47
C ARG A 51 -7.54 8.95 -6.79
N ASP A 52 -6.83 7.96 -6.28
CA ASP A 52 -5.39 7.78 -6.57
C ASP A 52 -5.19 6.98 -7.85
N ILE A 53 -6.25 6.36 -8.38
CA ILE A 53 -6.21 5.63 -9.63
C ILE A 53 -6.52 6.62 -10.76
N PRO A 54 -5.63 6.79 -11.75
CA PRO A 54 -5.90 7.69 -12.87
C PRO A 54 -7.23 7.38 -13.56
N ASP A 55 -7.91 8.41 -14.05
CA ASP A 55 -9.23 8.27 -14.65
C ASP A 55 -9.27 7.21 -15.75
N GLU A 56 -8.28 7.19 -16.60
CA GLU A 56 -8.20 6.21 -17.70
C GLU A 56 -8.06 4.78 -17.19
N HIS A 57 -7.49 4.58 -16.00
CA HIS A 57 -7.32 3.27 -15.39
C HIS A 57 -8.57 2.81 -14.64
N ARG A 58 -9.42 3.73 -14.21
CA ARG A 58 -10.62 3.38 -13.43
C ARG A 58 -11.60 2.52 -14.22
N ARG A 59 -11.52 2.53 -15.54
CA ARG A 59 -12.37 1.72 -16.42
C ARG A 59 -11.85 0.31 -16.61
N GLU A 60 -10.62 0.03 -16.18
CA GLU A 60 -9.98 -1.27 -16.33
C GLU A 60 -10.02 -2.01 -15.00
N ASP A 61 -10.65 -3.18 -14.98
CA ASP A 61 -10.79 -3.98 -13.77
C ASP A 61 -9.45 -4.32 -13.13
N ARG A 62 -8.42 -4.51 -13.92
CA ARG A 62 -7.09 -4.87 -13.40
C ARG A 62 -6.51 -3.82 -12.45
N TYR A 63 -6.89 -2.56 -12.62
CA TYR A 63 -6.46 -1.48 -11.71
C TYR A 63 -7.54 -1.17 -10.68
N ARG A 64 -8.81 -1.15 -11.11
CA ARG A 64 -9.91 -0.80 -10.22
C ARG A 64 -10.08 -1.78 -9.06
N ARG A 65 -9.79 -3.05 -9.28
CA ARG A 65 -9.85 -4.06 -8.22
C ARG A 65 -8.83 -3.82 -7.11
N LEU A 66 -7.82 -2.99 -7.37
CA LEU A 66 -6.78 -2.68 -6.39
C LEU A 66 -7.19 -1.59 -5.41
N GLU A 67 -8.32 -0.94 -5.65
CA GLU A 67 -8.84 0.07 -4.73
C GLU A 67 -8.95 -0.48 -3.31
N GLY A 68 -8.47 0.29 -2.34
CA GLY A 68 -8.49 -0.10 -0.93
C GLY A 68 -7.28 -0.91 -0.49
N THR A 69 -6.36 -1.23 -1.39
CA THR A 69 -5.15 -1.97 -1.04
C THR A 69 -4.24 -1.10 -0.18
N VAL A 70 -3.73 -1.69 0.91
CA VAL A 70 -2.77 -1.05 1.79
C VAL A 70 -1.50 -1.89 1.81
N LEU A 71 -0.38 -1.26 1.54
CA LEU A 71 0.95 -1.86 1.69
C LEU A 71 1.57 -1.32 2.97
N VAL A 72 2.18 -2.20 3.75
CA VAL A 72 2.90 -1.83 4.96
C VAL A 72 4.37 -2.15 4.76
N LEU A 73 5.22 -1.13 4.83
CA LEU A 73 6.64 -1.25 4.55
C LEU A 73 7.47 -0.88 5.76
N ASP A 74 8.68 -1.42 5.81
CA ASP A 74 9.68 -1.07 6.80
C ASP A 74 10.08 0.40 6.62
N PRO A 75 9.96 1.26 7.66
CA PRO A 75 10.30 2.67 7.53
C PRO A 75 11.78 2.91 7.31
N ALA A 76 12.66 1.99 7.73
CA ALA A 76 14.10 2.16 7.58
C ALA A 76 14.53 2.12 6.12
N THR A 77 13.92 1.26 5.32
CA THR A 77 14.27 1.10 3.91
C THR A 77 13.27 1.75 2.95
N GLY A 78 11.99 1.78 3.35
CA GLY A 78 10.91 2.27 2.50
C GLY A 78 10.58 1.36 1.32
N CYS A 79 11.23 0.22 1.21
CA CYS A 79 11.07 -0.67 0.07
C CYS A 79 10.94 -2.15 0.42
N HIS A 80 10.93 -2.49 1.72
CA HIS A 80 10.71 -3.86 2.18
C HIS A 80 9.26 -4.01 2.63
N LEU A 81 8.50 -4.82 1.90
CA LEU A 81 7.08 -5.04 2.20
C LEU A 81 6.94 -6.05 3.34
N THR A 82 6.32 -5.64 4.44
CA THR A 82 6.13 -6.48 5.63
C THR A 82 4.76 -7.14 5.65
N THR A 83 3.74 -6.48 5.12
CA THR A 83 2.40 -7.07 4.97
C THR A 83 1.59 -6.24 3.97
N ALA A 84 0.44 -6.80 3.56
CA ALA A 84 -0.51 -6.10 2.71
C ALA A 84 -1.92 -6.56 3.08
N TYR A 85 -2.89 -5.65 2.95
CA TYR A 85 -4.29 -5.98 3.21
C TYR A 85 -5.18 -5.05 2.40
N ARG A 86 -6.49 -5.26 2.48
CA ARG A 86 -7.46 -4.42 1.80
C ARG A 86 -8.44 -3.83 2.80
N ASN A 87 -8.69 -2.52 2.66
CA ASN A 87 -9.65 -1.81 3.49
C ASN A 87 -10.28 -0.70 2.67
N ARG A 88 -11.32 -1.03 1.91
CA ARG A 88 -11.96 -0.09 0.98
C ARG A 88 -12.69 1.03 1.68
N GLN A 89 -13.30 0.74 2.81
CA GLN A 89 -14.21 1.68 3.46
C GLN A 89 -13.52 2.65 4.40
N ARG A 90 -12.50 2.18 5.12
CA ARG A 90 -11.91 2.92 6.23
C ARG A 90 -10.39 2.98 6.22
N GLY A 91 -9.76 2.57 5.11
CA GLY A 91 -8.30 2.43 5.06
C GLY A 91 -7.56 3.69 5.48
N SER A 92 -7.90 4.83 4.89
CA SER A 92 -7.25 6.10 5.21
C SER A 92 -7.50 6.54 6.65
N ARG A 93 -8.73 6.36 7.15
CA ARG A 93 -9.07 6.71 8.54
C ARG A 93 -8.31 5.85 9.53
N ASP A 94 -8.24 4.54 9.26
CA ASP A 94 -7.55 3.61 10.16
C ASP A 94 -6.05 3.93 10.22
N ILE A 95 -5.45 4.29 9.09
CA ILE A 95 -4.04 4.70 9.05
C ILE A 95 -3.84 5.97 9.86
N ARG A 96 -4.72 6.95 9.72
CA ARG A 96 -4.63 8.20 10.49
C ARG A 96 -4.78 7.96 11.98
N ARG A 97 -5.61 7.01 12.41
CA ARG A 97 -5.70 6.61 13.81
C ARG A 97 -4.39 6.04 14.33
N LYS A 98 -3.74 5.21 13.53
CA LYS A 98 -2.43 4.66 13.89
C LYS A 98 -1.39 5.76 14.03
N LEU A 99 -1.45 6.77 13.17
CA LEU A 99 -0.59 7.96 13.28
C LEU A 99 -0.78 8.67 14.62
N LYS A 100 -2.02 8.93 15.02
CA LYS A 100 -2.32 9.57 16.31
C LYS A 100 -1.77 8.77 17.48
N ARG A 101 -1.95 7.46 17.47
CA ARG A 101 -1.43 6.58 18.52
C ARG A 101 0.09 6.59 18.59
N SER A 102 0.75 6.72 17.46
CA SER A 102 2.21 6.77 17.40
C SER A 102 2.78 8.06 17.95
N ILE A 103 2.04 9.15 17.86
CA ILE A 103 2.45 10.48 18.38
C ILE A 103 2.26 10.55 19.89
N LEU A 104 1.27 9.86 20.41
CA LEU A 104 0.98 9.81 21.84
C LEU A 104 1.88 8.80 22.55
#